data_071434f04bb66bb10213f7f069721e7b
#
_entry.id   071434f04bb66bb10213f7f069721e7b
#
_cell.length_a   1.000
_cell.length_b   1.000
_cell.length_c   1.000
_cell.angle_alpha   90.00
_cell.angle_beta   90.00
_cell.angle_gamma   90.00
#
_symmetry.space_group_name_H-M   'P 1'
#
loop_
_entity.id
_entity.type
_entity.pdbx_description
1 polymer ?
#
loop_
_entity_poly.entity_id
_entity_poly.type
_entity_poly.pdbx_seq_one_letter_code
_entity_poly.pdbx_strand_id
1 'polypeptide(L)'
;VFTSEKIVIASGSNPKIWNLLKKLGHTIIEPVPSLFTFNINDIRINDLPGIAKKATVSVLNQKNKKFIESQGDLLITHKGLSGPAILKLSAWNAIELNEINYTFKIKINWLLDLSYNDVVLQLRQMSTLNAKQTVYKYAQFELPKRLWQNLLLASSIQKDLKWAEISKLQIQELANQLA
;
A
#
# COMPACT_ATOMS: atom_id res chain seq x y z
N VAL A 1 31.01 2.69 -42.22
CA VAL A 1 31.59 1.91 -41.10
C VAL A 1 32.41 2.88 -40.26
N PHE A 2 32.15 2.91 -38.95
CA PHE A 2 32.95 3.68 -37.99
C PHE A 2 33.78 2.71 -37.15
N THR A 3 34.97 3.08 -36.79
CA THR A 3 35.87 2.31 -35.95
C THR A 3 36.13 3.10 -34.67
N SER A 4 36.02 2.47 -33.50
CA SER A 4 36.31 3.10 -32.23
C SER A 4 36.84 2.05 -31.22
N GLU A 5 37.61 2.50 -30.23
CA GLU A 5 38.11 1.65 -29.16
C GLU A 5 37.03 1.29 -28.14
N LYS A 6 36.00 2.13 -28.01
CA LYS A 6 34.92 1.97 -27.05
C LYS A 6 33.58 2.32 -27.69
N ILE A 7 32.54 1.55 -27.33
CA ILE A 7 31.17 1.78 -27.80
C ILE A 7 30.27 1.88 -26.57
N VAL A 8 29.42 2.91 -26.56
CA VAL A 8 28.35 3.05 -25.56
C VAL A 8 27.04 2.68 -26.24
N ILE A 9 26.33 1.71 -25.68
CA ILE A 9 25.01 1.26 -26.13
C ILE A 9 23.95 1.84 -25.21
N ALA A 10 23.13 2.77 -25.71
CA ALA A 10 22.07 3.44 -24.98
C ALA A 10 20.72 3.26 -25.70
N SER A 11 20.37 2.01 -25.97
CA SER A 11 19.22 1.60 -26.80
C SER A 11 17.91 1.41 -26.04
N GLY A 12 17.88 1.66 -24.71
CA GLY A 12 16.76 1.33 -23.86
C GLY A 12 16.41 -0.16 -23.87
N SER A 13 15.16 -0.51 -23.59
CA SER A 13 14.66 -1.89 -23.51
C SER A 13 14.39 -2.46 -24.91
N ASN A 14 15.45 -2.66 -25.70
CA ASN A 14 15.33 -3.17 -27.06
C ASN A 14 15.80 -4.64 -27.17
N PRO A 15 14.88 -5.63 -27.35
CA PRO A 15 15.24 -7.05 -27.42
C PRO A 15 16.20 -7.38 -28.58
N LYS A 16 16.19 -6.64 -29.69
CA LYS A 16 17.12 -6.84 -30.80
C LYS A 16 18.57 -6.56 -30.39
N ILE A 17 18.77 -5.52 -29.59
CA ILE A 17 20.11 -5.18 -29.06
C ILE A 17 20.53 -6.19 -28.01
N TRP A 18 19.64 -6.66 -27.11
CA TRP A 18 19.97 -7.73 -26.17
C TRP A 18 20.41 -9.01 -26.89
N ASN A 19 19.71 -9.40 -27.96
CA ASN A 19 20.10 -10.55 -28.79
C ASN A 19 21.45 -10.35 -29.48
N LEU A 20 21.77 -9.13 -29.94
CA LEU A 20 23.08 -8.82 -30.46
C LEU A 20 24.17 -8.99 -29.41
N LEU A 21 23.95 -8.45 -28.22
CA LEU A 21 24.88 -8.58 -27.09
C LEU A 21 25.08 -10.03 -26.67
N LYS A 22 24.01 -10.84 -26.63
CA LYS A 22 24.12 -12.31 -26.41
C LYS A 22 25.03 -12.99 -27.45
N LYS A 23 24.89 -12.61 -28.73
CA LYS A 23 25.75 -13.14 -29.80
C LYS A 23 27.22 -12.72 -29.67
N LEU A 24 27.48 -11.60 -29.03
CA LEU A 24 28.82 -11.10 -28.70
C LEU A 24 29.40 -11.71 -27.42
N GLY A 25 28.72 -12.66 -26.78
CA GLY A 25 29.18 -13.36 -25.59
C GLY A 25 28.78 -12.73 -24.26
N HIS A 26 27.94 -11.68 -24.25
CA HIS A 26 27.45 -11.08 -23.02
C HIS A 26 26.28 -11.87 -22.40
N THR A 27 26.28 -12.00 -21.09
CA THR A 27 25.12 -12.52 -20.34
C THR A 27 24.08 -11.44 -20.21
N ILE A 28 22.84 -11.74 -20.62
CA ILE A 28 21.69 -10.85 -20.43
C ILE A 28 20.80 -11.45 -19.34
N ILE A 29 20.63 -10.70 -18.25
CA ILE A 29 19.63 -11.00 -17.23
C ILE A 29 18.29 -10.46 -17.73
N GLU A 30 17.29 -11.34 -17.82
CA GLU A 30 15.97 -10.96 -18.34
C GLU A 30 15.36 -9.85 -17.46
N PRO A 31 14.88 -8.76 -18.07
CA PRO A 31 14.28 -7.67 -17.30
C PRO A 31 12.91 -8.06 -16.77
N VAL A 32 12.56 -7.55 -15.62
CA VAL A 32 11.23 -7.69 -15.00
C VAL A 32 10.56 -6.32 -14.87
N PRO A 33 9.22 -6.24 -14.90
CA PRO A 33 8.49 -5.01 -14.66
C PRO A 33 8.88 -4.37 -13.33
N SER A 34 9.03 -3.04 -13.33
CA SER A 34 9.29 -2.23 -12.13
C SER A 34 8.49 -0.92 -12.22
N LEU A 35 8.41 -0.17 -11.13
CA LEU A 35 7.68 1.11 -11.08
C LEU A 35 6.21 0.97 -11.51
N PHE A 36 5.52 -0.04 -11.03
CA PHE A 36 4.12 -0.30 -11.37
C PHE A 36 3.18 -0.05 -10.19
N THR A 37 1.91 0.17 -10.51
CA THR A 37 0.80 0.35 -9.57
C THR A 37 0.19 -0.99 -9.19
N PHE A 38 -0.47 -1.08 -8.04
CA PHE A 38 -1.14 -2.29 -7.59
C PHE A 38 -2.62 -2.23 -7.94
N ASN A 39 -3.10 -3.24 -8.65
CA ASN A 39 -4.52 -3.43 -8.92
C ASN A 39 -5.16 -4.13 -7.71
N ILE A 40 -6.11 -3.46 -7.07
CA ILE A 40 -6.76 -3.93 -5.84
C ILE A 40 -8.26 -3.61 -5.92
N ASN A 41 -9.08 -4.63 -5.74
CA ASN A 41 -10.52 -4.46 -5.56
C ASN A 41 -10.85 -4.76 -4.09
N ASP A 42 -11.05 -3.70 -3.29
CA ASP A 42 -11.28 -3.82 -1.85
C ASP A 42 -12.20 -2.69 -1.36
N ILE A 43 -13.19 -3.04 -0.54
CA ILE A 43 -14.22 -2.12 -0.05
C ILE A 43 -13.63 -0.94 0.73
N ARG A 44 -12.46 -1.11 1.34
CA ARG A 44 -11.77 -0.08 2.15
C ARG A 44 -11.32 1.09 1.30
N ILE A 45 -11.05 0.87 0.02
CA ILE A 45 -10.54 1.91 -0.90
C ILE A 45 -11.49 2.17 -2.08
N ASN A 46 -12.60 1.43 -2.19
CA ASN A 46 -13.59 1.64 -3.24
C ASN A 46 -14.20 3.06 -3.17
N ASP A 47 -14.41 3.65 -4.32
CA ASP A 47 -14.96 5.00 -4.49
C ASP A 47 -14.15 6.13 -3.85
N LEU A 48 -12.86 5.89 -3.61
CA LEU A 48 -11.93 6.85 -3.00
C LEU A 48 -10.82 7.37 -3.94
N PRO A 49 -10.92 7.32 -5.29
CA PRO A 49 -9.83 7.77 -6.13
C PRO A 49 -9.50 9.24 -5.85
N GLY A 50 -8.20 9.56 -5.90
CA GLY A 50 -7.67 10.89 -5.62
C GLY A 50 -7.31 11.13 -4.15
N ILE A 51 -7.66 10.24 -3.22
CA ILE A 51 -7.19 10.35 -1.83
C ILE A 51 -5.71 9.99 -1.76
N ALA A 52 -4.92 10.90 -1.20
CA ALA A 52 -3.51 10.70 -0.89
C ALA A 52 -3.27 10.82 0.62
N LYS A 53 -2.47 9.93 1.18
CA LYS A 53 -2.08 9.95 2.60
C LYS A 53 -0.72 9.25 2.74
N LYS A 54 0.13 9.75 3.61
CA LYS A 54 1.35 9.03 4.01
C LYS A 54 0.98 7.75 4.74
N ALA A 55 1.56 6.65 4.32
CA ALA A 55 1.30 5.33 4.88
C ALA A 55 2.52 4.43 4.77
N THR A 56 2.56 3.37 5.56
CA THR A 56 3.49 2.26 5.39
C THR A 56 2.75 1.12 4.69
N VAL A 57 3.32 0.62 3.60
CA VAL A 57 2.78 -0.51 2.84
C VAL A 57 3.72 -1.68 2.95
N SER A 58 3.20 -2.81 3.39
CA SER A 58 3.96 -4.06 3.51
C SER A 58 3.36 -5.12 2.59
N VAL A 59 4.19 -5.81 1.82
CA VAL A 59 3.80 -7.07 1.14
C VAL A 59 3.92 -8.20 2.13
N LEU A 60 2.94 -9.08 2.17
CA LEU A 60 2.90 -10.23 3.06
C LEU A 60 3.28 -11.49 2.28
N ASN A 61 4.13 -12.33 2.86
CA ASN A 61 4.43 -13.64 2.34
C ASN A 61 3.27 -14.63 2.55
N GLN A 62 3.39 -15.86 2.05
CA GLN A 62 2.38 -16.92 2.20
C GLN A 62 2.00 -17.22 3.67
N LYS A 63 2.88 -16.92 4.63
CA LYS A 63 2.63 -17.07 6.07
C LYS A 63 2.06 -15.81 6.72
N ASN A 64 1.60 -14.84 5.93
CA ASN A 64 1.13 -13.52 6.36
C ASN A 64 2.17 -12.72 7.19
N LYS A 65 3.45 -13.01 7.04
CA LYS A 65 4.53 -12.21 7.63
C LYS A 65 4.97 -11.13 6.65
N LYS A 66 5.37 -9.96 7.18
CA LYS A 66 5.96 -8.89 6.37
C LYS A 66 7.18 -9.42 5.63
N PHE A 67 7.19 -9.20 4.34
CA PHE A 67 8.26 -9.64 3.45
C PHE A 67 9.02 -8.42 2.91
N ILE A 68 8.28 -7.43 2.43
CA ILE A 68 8.81 -6.20 1.84
C ILE A 68 7.99 -5.04 2.40
N GLU A 69 8.64 -3.90 2.66
CA GLU A 69 7.96 -2.72 3.20
C GLU A 69 8.47 -1.43 2.55
N SER A 70 7.58 -0.48 2.34
CA SER A 70 7.91 0.87 1.91
C SER A 70 7.00 1.89 2.59
N GLN A 71 7.57 3.05 2.90
CA GLN A 71 6.86 4.18 3.50
C GLN A 71 6.89 5.37 2.54
N GLY A 72 5.79 6.12 2.47
CA GLY A 72 5.67 7.32 1.66
C GLY A 72 4.22 7.70 1.37
N ASP A 73 4.05 8.65 0.46
CA ASP A 73 2.72 9.03 0.00
C ASP A 73 2.09 7.88 -0.80
N LEU A 74 0.92 7.46 -0.35
CA LEU A 74 0.08 6.43 -0.95
C LEU A 74 -1.10 7.12 -1.61
N LEU A 75 -1.34 6.83 -2.89
CA LEU A 75 -2.45 7.37 -3.67
C LEU A 75 -3.45 6.27 -3.99
N ILE A 76 -4.71 6.48 -3.63
CA ILE A 76 -5.82 5.63 -4.07
C ILE A 76 -6.23 6.04 -5.48
N THR A 77 -6.32 5.08 -6.39
CA THR A 77 -6.72 5.25 -7.80
C THR A 77 -7.99 4.47 -8.11
N HIS A 78 -8.54 4.63 -9.29
CA HIS A 78 -9.70 3.84 -9.75
C HIS A 78 -9.46 2.32 -9.82
N LYS A 79 -8.19 1.89 -9.93
CA LYS A 79 -7.84 0.47 -10.06
C LYS A 79 -7.15 -0.11 -8.83
N GLY A 80 -6.91 0.70 -7.80
CA GLY A 80 -6.21 0.26 -6.59
C GLY A 80 -5.26 1.33 -6.05
N LEU A 81 -3.97 1.03 -5.91
CA LEU A 81 -3.01 1.88 -5.21
C LEU A 81 -1.82 2.26 -6.09
N SER A 82 -1.36 3.49 -5.91
CA SER A 82 -0.20 4.09 -6.55
C SER A 82 0.50 5.05 -5.57
N GLY A 83 1.31 5.95 -6.10
CA GLY A 83 2.07 6.93 -5.33
C GLY A 83 3.47 6.46 -4.96
N PRO A 84 4.30 7.36 -4.41
CA PRO A 84 5.71 7.08 -4.10
C PRO A 84 5.94 5.82 -3.27
N ALA A 85 5.09 5.52 -2.28
CA ALA A 85 5.20 4.30 -1.47
C ALA A 85 5.11 3.03 -2.32
N ILE A 86 4.15 2.97 -3.25
CA ILE A 86 3.93 1.81 -4.13
C ILE A 86 4.99 1.72 -5.22
N LEU A 87 5.31 2.83 -5.88
CA LEU A 87 6.30 2.86 -6.95
C LEU A 87 7.69 2.47 -6.44
N LYS A 88 8.09 2.97 -5.27
CA LYS A 88 9.35 2.60 -4.62
C LYS A 88 9.37 1.11 -4.25
N LEU A 89 8.29 0.60 -3.66
CA LEU A 89 8.17 -0.80 -3.28
C LEU A 89 8.28 -1.71 -4.51
N SER A 90 7.55 -1.40 -5.59
CA SER A 90 7.56 -2.19 -6.83
C SER A 90 8.88 -2.10 -7.58
N ALA A 91 9.63 -0.99 -7.48
CA ALA A 91 10.91 -0.84 -8.14
C ALA A 91 12.03 -1.60 -7.41
N TRP A 92 12.11 -1.44 -6.09
CA TRP A 92 13.19 -2.02 -5.31
C TRP A 92 13.06 -3.53 -5.12
N ASN A 93 11.85 -4.07 -5.26
CA ASN A 93 11.56 -5.49 -5.06
C ASN A 93 10.95 -6.13 -6.32
N ALA A 94 11.37 -5.63 -7.50
CA ALA A 94 10.84 -6.08 -8.78
C ALA A 94 11.08 -7.58 -9.02
N ILE A 95 12.23 -8.10 -8.61
CA ILE A 95 12.60 -9.52 -8.75
C ILE A 95 11.73 -10.38 -7.84
N GLU A 96 11.64 -10.04 -6.56
CA GLU A 96 10.85 -10.78 -5.56
C GLU A 96 9.36 -10.80 -5.93
N LEU A 97 8.84 -9.68 -6.43
CA LEU A 97 7.46 -9.60 -6.89
C LEU A 97 7.22 -10.43 -8.16
N ASN A 98 8.21 -10.53 -9.05
CA ASN A 98 8.15 -11.40 -10.22
C ASN A 98 8.15 -12.87 -9.82
N GLU A 99 8.97 -13.30 -8.85
CA GLU A 99 9.04 -14.67 -8.34
C GLU A 99 7.71 -15.18 -7.79
N ILE A 100 6.90 -14.29 -7.21
CA ILE A 100 5.55 -14.61 -6.72
C ILE A 100 4.44 -14.31 -7.76
N ASN A 101 4.82 -14.16 -9.03
CA ASN A 101 3.91 -13.90 -10.15
C ASN A 101 2.98 -12.71 -9.91
N TYR A 102 3.48 -11.66 -9.25
CA TYR A 102 2.74 -10.42 -8.95
C TYR A 102 1.40 -10.64 -8.21
N THR A 103 1.26 -11.79 -7.52
CA THR A 103 0.06 -12.13 -6.74
C THR A 103 0.42 -12.21 -5.26
N PHE A 104 -0.06 -11.22 -4.49
CA PHE A 104 0.31 -11.07 -3.09
C PHE A 104 -0.75 -10.33 -2.29
N LYS A 105 -0.66 -10.45 -0.98
CA LYS A 105 -1.43 -9.64 -0.03
C LYS A 105 -0.61 -8.46 0.44
N ILE A 106 -1.27 -7.35 0.71
CA ILE A 106 -0.64 -6.19 1.33
C ILE A 106 -1.30 -5.87 2.68
N LYS A 107 -0.51 -5.28 3.56
CA LYS A 107 -0.98 -4.59 4.76
C LYS A 107 -0.62 -3.11 4.62
N ILE A 108 -1.54 -2.22 5.00
CA ILE A 108 -1.34 -0.78 5.01
C ILE A 108 -1.47 -0.31 6.45
N ASN A 109 -0.44 0.36 6.97
CA ASN A 109 -0.54 1.15 8.18
C ASN A 109 -0.72 2.62 7.75
N TRP A 110 -1.91 3.16 7.98
CA TRP A 110 -2.28 4.55 7.66
C TRP A 110 -1.73 5.57 8.66
N LEU A 111 -1.21 5.10 9.77
CA LEU A 111 -0.79 5.91 10.92
C LEU A 111 0.73 5.92 11.13
N LEU A 112 1.48 5.36 10.17
CA LEU A 112 2.95 5.32 10.14
C LEU A 112 3.54 4.67 11.40
N ASP A 113 3.86 5.49 12.40
CA ASP A 113 4.64 5.12 13.58
C ASP A 113 3.79 4.59 14.74
N LEU A 114 2.45 4.66 14.63
CA LEU A 114 1.57 4.13 15.66
C LEU A 114 1.47 2.61 15.57
N SER A 115 1.72 1.94 16.68
CA SER A 115 1.48 0.51 16.79
C SER A 115 -0.02 0.20 16.97
N TYR A 116 -0.40 -1.05 16.70
CA TYR A 116 -1.75 -1.54 16.98
C TYR A 116 -2.21 -1.23 18.43
N ASN A 117 -1.32 -1.43 19.42
CA ASN A 117 -1.66 -1.18 20.83
C ASN A 117 -1.88 0.31 21.12
N ASP A 118 -1.08 1.19 20.51
CA ASP A 118 -1.26 2.64 20.65
C ASP A 118 -2.59 3.07 20.06
N VAL A 119 -2.96 2.54 18.89
CA VAL A 119 -4.24 2.83 18.25
C VAL A 119 -5.41 2.36 19.10
N VAL A 120 -5.35 1.14 19.65
CA VAL A 120 -6.39 0.62 20.55
C VAL A 120 -6.55 1.53 21.78
N LEU A 121 -5.42 1.96 22.37
CA LEU A 121 -5.45 2.86 23.53
C LEU A 121 -6.12 4.20 23.19
N GLN A 122 -5.72 4.82 22.09
CA GLN A 122 -6.28 6.10 21.64
C GLN A 122 -7.78 5.99 21.31
N LEU A 123 -8.20 4.92 20.60
CA LEU A 123 -9.62 4.69 20.29
C LEU A 123 -10.47 4.54 21.57
N ARG A 124 -9.95 3.88 22.61
CA ARG A 124 -10.62 3.79 23.91
C ARG A 124 -10.74 5.16 24.61
N GLN A 125 -9.70 5.97 24.57
CA GLN A 125 -9.74 7.32 25.09
C GLN A 125 -10.78 8.17 24.33
N MET A 126 -10.82 8.07 23.00
CA MET A 126 -11.84 8.74 22.17
C MET A 126 -13.26 8.30 22.52
N SER A 127 -13.48 7.01 22.82
CA SER A 127 -14.80 6.51 23.19
C SER A 127 -15.33 7.13 24.50
N THR A 128 -14.45 7.47 25.42
CA THR A 128 -14.81 8.18 26.65
C THR A 128 -15.03 9.67 26.42
N LEU A 129 -14.10 10.33 25.69
CA LEU A 129 -14.15 11.77 25.47
C LEU A 129 -15.30 12.18 24.55
N ASN A 130 -15.63 11.39 23.56
CA ASN A 130 -16.64 11.68 22.55
C ASN A 130 -17.91 10.83 22.69
N ALA A 131 -18.22 10.33 23.88
CA ALA A 131 -19.26 9.34 24.16
C ALA A 131 -20.60 9.58 23.44
N LYS A 132 -21.07 10.83 23.36
CA LYS A 132 -22.35 11.22 22.75
C LYS A 132 -22.32 11.39 21.22
N GLN A 133 -21.12 11.39 20.61
CA GLN A 133 -20.96 11.61 19.18
C GLN A 133 -20.96 10.27 18.44
N THR A 134 -21.40 10.29 17.16
CA THR A 134 -21.26 9.11 16.32
C THR A 134 -19.80 8.95 15.84
N VAL A 135 -19.32 7.71 15.81
CA VAL A 135 -17.96 7.37 15.35
C VAL A 135 -17.73 7.81 13.90
N TYR A 136 -18.79 7.79 13.09
CA TYR A 136 -18.79 8.08 11.67
C TYR A 136 -18.63 9.58 11.32
N LYS A 137 -19.05 10.48 12.22
CA LYS A 137 -19.18 11.91 11.90
C LYS A 137 -17.85 12.61 11.69
N TYR A 138 -16.89 12.35 12.56
CA TYR A 138 -15.59 13.00 12.54
C TYR A 138 -14.47 11.98 12.37
N ALA A 139 -13.69 12.13 11.29
CA ALA A 139 -12.50 11.33 11.07
C ALA A 139 -11.48 11.59 12.19
N GLN A 140 -10.83 10.53 12.63
CA GLN A 140 -9.76 10.60 13.62
C GLN A 140 -8.39 10.45 12.94
N PHE A 141 -7.31 10.69 13.66
CA PHE A 141 -5.92 10.53 13.19
C PHE A 141 -5.61 11.31 11.90
N GLU A 142 -6.27 12.43 11.71
CA GLU A 142 -6.11 13.25 10.49
C GLU A 142 -6.34 12.47 9.19
N LEU A 143 -7.16 11.43 9.25
CA LEU A 143 -7.53 10.67 8.06
C LEU A 143 -8.54 11.45 7.20
N PRO A 144 -8.47 11.33 5.87
CA PRO A 144 -9.53 11.81 5.00
C PRO A 144 -10.87 11.19 5.39
N LYS A 145 -11.91 12.02 5.53
CA LYS A 145 -13.23 11.60 6.04
C LYS A 145 -13.78 10.37 5.31
N ARG A 146 -13.69 10.33 3.99
CA ARG A 146 -14.19 9.19 3.19
C ARG A 146 -13.41 7.91 3.46
N LEU A 147 -12.09 7.99 3.63
CA LEU A 147 -11.26 6.84 3.99
C LEU A 147 -11.63 6.32 5.39
N TRP A 148 -11.73 7.23 6.38
CA TRP A 148 -12.21 6.87 7.71
C TRP A 148 -13.52 6.11 7.67
N GLN A 149 -14.50 6.62 6.93
CA GLN A 149 -15.82 6.02 6.80
C GLN A 149 -15.79 4.60 6.20
N ASN A 150 -14.97 4.38 5.19
CA ASN A 150 -14.81 3.02 4.60
C ASN A 150 -14.13 2.06 5.59
N LEU A 151 -13.12 2.51 6.35
CA LEU A 151 -12.47 1.70 7.38
C LEU A 151 -13.44 1.33 8.51
N LEU A 152 -14.34 2.24 8.91
CA LEU A 152 -15.40 1.96 9.87
C LEU A 152 -16.35 0.87 9.37
N LEU A 153 -16.79 0.98 8.12
CA LEU A 153 -17.67 -0.03 7.51
C LEU A 153 -16.99 -1.39 7.44
N ALA A 154 -15.70 -1.43 7.07
CA ALA A 154 -14.90 -2.65 7.08
C ALA A 154 -14.71 -3.26 8.47
N SER A 155 -14.87 -2.44 9.52
CA SER A 155 -14.84 -2.86 10.94
C SER A 155 -16.23 -3.18 11.51
N SER A 156 -17.26 -3.29 10.66
CA SER A 156 -18.66 -3.52 11.05
C SER A 156 -19.21 -2.43 12.00
N ILE A 157 -18.74 -1.18 11.84
CA ILE A 157 -19.21 -0.04 12.61
C ILE A 157 -20.25 0.72 11.79
N GLN A 158 -21.49 0.74 12.28
CA GLN A 158 -22.63 1.40 11.61
C GLN A 158 -22.54 2.93 11.73
N LYS A 159 -23.21 3.63 10.80
CA LYS A 159 -23.13 5.10 10.68
C LYS A 159 -23.65 5.86 11.90
N ASP A 160 -24.62 5.30 12.58
CA ASP A 160 -25.30 5.87 13.74
C ASP A 160 -24.70 5.48 15.08
N LEU A 161 -23.76 4.50 15.10
CA LEU A 161 -23.12 4.01 16.31
C LEU A 161 -22.40 5.17 17.03
N LYS A 162 -22.69 5.35 18.32
CA LYS A 162 -22.02 6.33 19.17
C LYS A 162 -20.74 5.75 19.77
N TRP A 163 -19.80 6.63 20.09
CA TRP A 163 -18.58 6.23 20.76
C TRP A 163 -18.80 5.49 22.08
N ALA A 164 -19.85 5.85 22.84
CA ALA A 164 -20.21 5.16 24.10
C ALA A 164 -20.65 3.71 23.88
N GLU A 165 -21.10 3.35 22.69
CA GLU A 165 -21.69 2.05 22.36
C GLU A 165 -20.71 1.14 21.61
N ILE A 166 -19.52 1.65 21.23
CA ILE A 166 -18.54 0.88 20.51
C ILE A 166 -18.00 -0.27 21.36
N SER A 167 -18.09 -1.48 20.85
CA SER A 167 -17.61 -2.67 21.56
C SER A 167 -16.09 -2.79 21.52
N LYS A 168 -15.53 -3.55 22.47
CA LYS A 168 -14.10 -3.88 22.50
C LYS A 168 -13.65 -4.53 21.17
N LEU A 169 -14.47 -5.42 20.62
CA LEU A 169 -14.16 -6.11 19.36
C LEU A 169 -14.11 -5.11 18.18
N GLN A 170 -15.06 -4.20 18.10
CA GLN A 170 -15.07 -3.15 17.06
C GLN A 170 -13.85 -2.22 17.14
N ILE A 171 -13.43 -1.86 18.37
CA ILE A 171 -12.19 -1.09 18.57
C ILE A 171 -10.98 -1.87 18.05
N GLN A 172 -10.89 -3.17 18.34
CA GLN A 172 -9.79 -4.03 17.90
C GLN A 172 -9.77 -4.17 16.37
N GLU A 173 -10.94 -4.42 15.76
CA GLU A 173 -11.06 -4.50 14.30
C GLU A 173 -10.70 -3.18 13.62
N LEU A 174 -11.19 -2.06 14.15
CA LEU A 174 -10.83 -0.74 13.62
C LEU A 174 -9.32 -0.48 13.74
N ALA A 175 -8.70 -0.84 14.87
CA ALA A 175 -7.25 -0.72 15.03
C ALA A 175 -6.49 -1.58 14.00
N ASN A 176 -6.98 -2.79 13.69
CA ASN A 176 -6.42 -3.64 12.62
C ASN A 176 -6.56 -3.02 11.22
N GLN A 177 -7.61 -2.22 10.97
CA GLN A 177 -7.76 -1.52 9.70
C GLN A 177 -6.87 -0.29 9.61
N LEU A 178 -6.45 0.28 10.72
CA LEU A 178 -5.68 1.53 10.80
C LEU A 178 -4.16 1.29 10.81
N ALA A 179 -3.66 0.19 11.46
CA ALA A 179 -2.22 -0.04 11.73
C ALA A 179 -1.72 -1.45 11.38
#